data_a455ee31f00e383ee59abe9cb2fadb66
#
_entry.id   a455ee31f00e383ee59abe9cb2fadb66
#
_cell.length_a   1.000
_cell.length_b   1.000
_cell.length_c   1.000
_cell.angle_alpha   90.00
_cell.angle_beta   90.00
_cell.angle_gamma   90.00
#
_symmetry.space_group_name_H-M   'P 1'
#
loop_
_entity.id
_entity.type
_entity.pdbx_description
1 polymer ?
#
loop_
_entity_poly.entity_id
_entity_poly.type
_entity_poly.pdbx_seq_one_letter_code
_entity_poly.pdbx_strand_id
1 'polypeptide(L)'
;MKLTDDSHLSNPLAAREAALVAAFRERSHPTVAERLHLAKRAHTTRRVAFGADVRLLSDVAPRSGDLVLARVDALGQHDKLQDPSGRRVSLFVGDEIVVAYGHRYAPSQFEALVPEDLGPCHLAAGGGIAARVVAANTRMSEPTALTPLGLLADARGERLNLAGAALAPRALPAQRPPVFALLGASMDSGKTTAAAALIRGLSRLGLRVGAAKVTGTGASGDPFLFRDSGAREVLDFVDAGCATTYLAPHEQIEAISATLIAHLCEAGSDVIVVEVADGLLQRETRALLEASFSHRAFDGVLFAAADALGAAQGVRWLRERGHNVLAATGLMTASPLARREAEEVCDAAVRGVEQLESPLVAAELRSRVR
;
A
#
# COMPACT_ATOMS: atom_id res chain seq x y z
N MET A 1 29.63 47.61 27.51
CA MET A 1 30.66 46.56 27.66
C MET A 1 30.03 45.26 27.14
N LYS A 2 30.30 44.96 25.88
CA LYS A 2 29.80 43.75 25.19
C LYS A 2 30.74 42.62 25.56
N LEU A 3 30.20 41.55 26.13
CA LEU A 3 30.87 40.26 26.22
C LEU A 3 30.28 39.37 25.13
N THR A 4 31.00 39.27 24.05
CA THR A 4 30.88 38.18 23.06
C THR A 4 31.76 37.05 23.57
N ASP A 5 31.17 35.92 23.89
CA ASP A 5 31.93 34.68 24.07
C ASP A 5 31.22 33.59 23.29
N ASP A 6 31.61 33.46 22.02
CA ASP A 6 31.32 32.36 21.13
C ASP A 6 32.45 31.33 21.27
N SER A 7 32.41 30.54 22.29
CA SER A 7 33.25 29.35 22.37
C SER A 7 32.44 28.13 21.87
N HIS A 8 32.45 27.85 20.55
CA HIS A 8 32.18 26.55 20.00
C HIS A 8 33.19 25.53 20.52
N LEU A 9 32.94 24.99 21.71
CA LEU A 9 33.66 23.83 22.21
C LEU A 9 33.24 22.62 21.37
N SER A 10 34.00 22.37 20.30
CA SER A 10 33.93 21.10 19.57
C SER A 10 34.19 19.97 20.58
N ASN A 11 33.17 19.14 20.78
CA ASN A 11 33.25 18.02 21.73
C ASN A 11 34.35 17.03 21.24
N PRO A 12 35.52 16.96 21.94
CA PRO A 12 36.65 16.15 21.49
C PRO A 12 36.33 14.64 21.48
N LEU A 13 35.32 14.21 22.23
CA LEU A 13 34.81 12.82 22.20
C LEU A 13 34.08 12.51 20.88
N ALA A 14 33.26 13.43 20.41
CA ALA A 14 32.53 13.23 19.12
C ALA A 14 33.51 13.20 17.93
N ALA A 15 34.55 14.03 17.94
CA ALA A 15 35.59 14.04 16.92
C ALA A 15 36.41 12.71 16.94
N ARG A 16 36.73 12.20 18.13
CA ARG A 16 37.46 10.94 18.31
C ARG A 16 36.60 9.71 17.91
N GLU A 17 35.33 9.77 18.21
CA GLU A 17 34.36 8.74 17.83
C GLU A 17 34.16 8.70 16.30
N ALA A 18 34.02 9.87 15.67
CA ALA A 18 33.95 9.99 14.22
C ALA A 18 35.23 9.48 13.53
N ALA A 19 36.42 9.82 14.09
CA ALA A 19 37.69 9.34 13.54
C ALA A 19 37.88 7.83 13.70
N LEU A 20 37.45 7.22 14.81
CA LEU A 20 37.44 5.78 15.03
C LEU A 20 36.50 5.06 14.08
N VAL A 21 35.29 5.58 13.89
CA VAL A 21 34.30 5.05 12.95
C VAL A 21 34.81 5.16 11.50
N ALA A 22 35.44 6.28 11.14
CA ALA A 22 36.05 6.46 9.81
C ALA A 22 37.20 5.47 9.58
N ALA A 23 38.12 5.31 10.53
CA ALA A 23 39.24 4.37 10.44
C ALA A 23 38.80 2.90 10.40
N PHE A 24 37.66 2.56 11.04
CA PHE A 24 37.08 1.23 10.96
C PHE A 24 36.40 1.00 9.60
N ARG A 25 35.76 2.02 9.04
CA ARG A 25 35.14 2.00 7.69
C ARG A 25 36.16 1.95 6.56
N GLU A 26 37.31 2.59 6.70
CA GLU A 26 38.39 2.53 5.70
C GLU A 26 39.03 1.16 5.56
N ARG A 27 38.89 0.26 6.57
CA ARG A 27 39.46 -1.11 6.54
C ARG A 27 38.62 -2.12 5.79
N SER A 28 37.38 -1.80 5.46
CA SER A 28 36.50 -2.69 4.69
C SER A 28 35.61 -1.85 3.78
N HIS A 29 35.85 -1.90 2.48
CA HIS A 29 34.86 -1.49 1.50
C HIS A 29 33.94 -2.69 1.28
N PRO A 30 32.76 -2.77 1.94
CA PRO A 30 31.87 -3.90 1.78
C PRO A 30 31.42 -3.98 0.32
N THR A 31 31.41 -5.17 -0.22
CA THR A 31 30.83 -5.45 -1.54
C THR A 31 29.36 -5.09 -1.55
N VAL A 32 28.76 -4.88 -2.73
CA VAL A 32 27.31 -4.64 -2.84
C VAL A 32 26.51 -5.77 -2.19
N ALA A 33 26.94 -7.02 -2.35
CA ALA A 33 26.27 -8.18 -1.74
C ALA A 33 26.30 -8.13 -0.21
N GLU A 34 27.42 -7.76 0.40
CA GLU A 34 27.53 -7.59 1.86
C GLU A 34 26.66 -6.45 2.35
N ARG A 35 26.61 -5.32 1.64
CA ARG A 35 25.73 -4.18 1.96
C ARG A 35 24.26 -4.60 1.92
N LEU A 36 23.84 -5.33 0.88
CA LEU A 36 22.47 -5.81 0.74
C LEU A 36 22.09 -6.83 1.82
N HIS A 37 23.07 -7.63 2.30
CA HIS A 37 22.84 -8.56 3.42
C HIS A 37 22.57 -7.80 4.73
N LEU A 38 23.23 -6.68 4.95
CA LEU A 38 23.08 -5.85 6.15
C LEU A 38 21.93 -4.85 6.05
N ALA A 39 21.54 -4.46 4.85
CA ALA A 39 20.50 -3.48 4.60
C ALA A 39 19.12 -3.97 5.07
N LYS A 40 18.32 -3.07 5.64
CA LYS A 40 16.93 -3.35 5.99
C LYS A 40 16.08 -3.38 4.71
N ARG A 41 15.43 -4.50 4.44
CA ARG A 41 14.58 -4.68 3.25
C ARG A 41 13.15 -4.27 3.56
N ALA A 42 12.52 -3.60 2.59
CA ALA A 42 11.14 -3.19 2.69
C ALA A 42 10.15 -4.29 2.29
N HIS A 43 8.93 -4.22 2.81
CA HIS A 43 7.81 -5.09 2.46
C HIS A 43 7.51 -5.08 0.96
N THR A 44 7.60 -3.93 0.30
CA THR A 44 7.41 -3.82 -1.15
C THR A 44 8.38 -4.68 -1.96
N THR A 45 9.55 -5.00 -1.41
CA THR A 45 10.57 -5.82 -2.09
C THR A 45 10.47 -7.31 -1.76
N ARG A 46 9.44 -7.77 -1.03
CA ARG A 46 9.32 -9.12 -0.46
C ARG A 46 9.45 -10.26 -1.47
N ARG A 47 9.01 -10.04 -2.72
CA ARG A 47 9.05 -11.06 -3.78
C ARG A 47 10.35 -11.12 -4.56
N VAL A 48 11.20 -10.09 -4.45
CA VAL A 48 12.44 -10.02 -5.24
C VAL A 48 13.55 -10.81 -4.55
N ALA A 49 14.13 -11.76 -5.25
CA ALA A 49 15.34 -12.44 -4.81
C ALA A 49 16.58 -11.67 -5.31
N PHE A 50 17.58 -11.51 -4.46
CA PHE A 50 18.86 -10.92 -4.83
C PHE A 50 19.89 -12.01 -5.07
N GLY A 51 20.54 -11.99 -6.25
CA GLY A 51 21.69 -12.83 -6.55
C GLY A 51 22.97 -12.32 -5.86
N ALA A 52 24.02 -13.13 -5.86
CA ALA A 52 25.32 -12.74 -5.32
C ALA A 52 26.00 -11.62 -6.14
N ASP A 53 25.69 -11.52 -7.43
CA ASP A 53 26.32 -10.62 -8.39
C ASP A 53 25.50 -9.34 -8.65
N VAL A 54 24.73 -8.89 -7.65
CA VAL A 54 23.97 -7.64 -7.75
C VAL A 54 24.92 -6.44 -7.84
N ARG A 55 24.59 -5.50 -8.72
CA ARG A 55 25.33 -4.26 -8.97
C ARG A 55 24.49 -3.05 -8.63
N LEU A 56 25.16 -1.89 -8.46
CA LEU A 56 24.52 -0.59 -8.31
C LEU A 56 24.73 0.23 -9.58
N LEU A 57 23.66 0.84 -10.09
CA LEU A 57 23.70 1.78 -11.20
C LEU A 57 23.51 3.20 -10.63
N SER A 58 24.42 4.13 -10.95
CA SER A 58 24.43 5.51 -10.44
C SER A 58 23.90 6.54 -11.44
N ASP A 59 24.10 6.29 -12.74
CA ASP A 59 23.84 7.29 -13.80
C ASP A 59 22.59 6.95 -14.62
N VAL A 60 21.51 6.60 -13.94
CA VAL A 60 20.26 6.20 -14.57
C VAL A 60 19.06 6.86 -13.89
N ALA A 61 18.11 7.35 -14.68
CA ALA A 61 16.85 7.84 -14.15
C ALA A 61 16.01 6.70 -13.56
N PRO A 62 15.47 6.84 -12.32
CA PRO A 62 14.63 5.84 -11.72
C PRO A 62 13.26 5.77 -12.40
N ARG A 63 12.60 4.60 -12.31
CA ARG A 63 11.25 4.35 -12.76
C ARG A 63 10.43 3.73 -11.63
N SER A 64 9.12 3.84 -11.70
CA SER A 64 8.24 3.16 -10.74
C SER A 64 8.53 1.66 -10.71
N GLY A 65 8.66 1.10 -9.50
CA GLY A 65 9.00 -0.29 -9.27
C GLY A 65 10.51 -0.61 -9.26
N ASP A 66 11.40 0.31 -9.70
CA ASP A 66 12.85 0.08 -9.63
C ASP A 66 13.30 -0.02 -8.17
N LEU A 67 14.18 -0.98 -7.89
CA LEU A 67 14.74 -1.18 -6.57
C LEU A 67 15.96 -0.30 -6.36
N VAL A 68 16.04 0.32 -5.19
CA VAL A 68 17.13 1.21 -4.81
C VAL A 68 17.70 0.82 -3.46
N LEU A 69 19.03 0.83 -3.36
CA LEU A 69 19.74 0.89 -2.09
C LEU A 69 19.88 2.36 -1.72
N ALA A 70 19.36 2.76 -0.57
CA ALA A 70 19.42 4.13 -0.10
C ALA A 70 19.88 4.19 1.36
N ARG A 71 20.56 5.29 1.72
CA ARG A 71 20.95 5.59 3.11
C ARG A 71 19.93 6.54 3.73
N VAL A 72 19.60 6.28 4.99
CA VAL A 72 18.78 7.18 5.82
C VAL A 72 19.64 8.32 6.33
N ASP A 73 19.35 9.56 5.93
CA ASP A 73 20.11 10.74 6.35
C ASP A 73 19.48 11.49 7.52
N ALA A 74 18.13 11.51 7.57
CA ALA A 74 17.40 12.10 8.69
C ALA A 74 16.08 11.35 8.89
N LEU A 75 15.68 11.17 10.15
CA LEU A 75 14.38 10.57 10.49
C LEU A 75 13.29 11.63 10.51
N GLY A 76 12.14 11.28 9.99
CA GLY A 76 10.94 12.10 9.97
C GLY A 76 9.68 11.23 10.20
N GLN A 77 8.59 11.54 9.50
CA GLN A 77 7.28 10.88 9.67
C GLN A 77 7.35 9.34 9.63
N HIS A 78 8.19 8.77 8.78
CA HIS A 78 8.39 7.34 8.68
C HIS A 78 9.72 6.94 9.35
N ASP A 79 9.72 6.83 10.68
CA ASP A 79 10.84 6.38 11.51
C ASP A 79 10.98 4.83 11.57
N LYS A 80 10.08 4.13 10.90
CA LYS A 80 10.05 2.66 10.81
C LYS A 80 9.80 2.19 9.40
N LEU A 81 10.46 1.10 9.03
CA LEU A 81 10.26 0.37 7.79
C LEU A 81 9.47 -0.91 8.09
N GLN A 82 8.50 -1.25 7.27
CA GLN A 82 7.89 -2.57 7.29
C GLN A 82 8.81 -3.53 6.51
N ASP A 83 9.30 -4.57 7.18
CA ASP A 83 10.16 -5.57 6.54
C ASP A 83 9.33 -6.58 5.70
N PRO A 84 9.96 -7.49 4.94
CA PRO A 84 9.25 -8.48 4.13
C PRO A 84 8.27 -9.36 4.92
N SER A 85 8.48 -9.55 6.22
CA SER A 85 7.55 -10.29 7.11
C SER A 85 6.40 -9.43 7.62
N GLY A 86 6.41 -8.12 7.34
CA GLY A 86 5.44 -7.15 7.83
C GLY A 86 5.78 -6.53 9.19
N ARG A 87 6.88 -6.95 9.83
CA ARG A 87 7.33 -6.38 11.09
C ARG A 87 7.80 -4.93 10.86
N ARG A 88 7.40 -4.03 11.75
CA ARG A 88 7.86 -2.64 11.75
C ARG A 88 9.23 -2.53 12.43
N VAL A 89 10.30 -2.42 11.63
CA VAL A 89 11.68 -2.27 12.11
C VAL A 89 12.01 -0.79 12.26
N SER A 90 12.64 -0.40 13.38
CA SER A 90 13.09 0.97 13.59
C SER A 90 14.23 1.32 12.63
N LEU A 91 14.21 2.56 12.13
CA LEU A 91 15.28 3.13 11.33
C LEU A 91 16.19 3.99 12.20
N PHE A 92 17.45 4.07 11.81
CA PHE A 92 18.45 4.95 12.41
C PHE A 92 19.16 5.72 11.31
N VAL A 93 19.63 6.92 11.61
CA VAL A 93 20.48 7.70 10.70
C VAL A 93 21.71 6.90 10.36
N GLY A 94 22.01 6.79 9.07
CA GLY A 94 23.11 5.96 8.55
C GLY A 94 22.72 4.55 8.17
N ASP A 95 21.51 4.08 8.50
CA ASP A 95 21.01 2.78 8.01
C ASP A 95 20.95 2.77 6.49
N GLU A 96 21.33 1.63 5.89
CA GLU A 96 21.04 1.32 4.50
C GLU A 96 19.75 0.52 4.40
N ILE A 97 18.91 0.91 3.46
CA ILE A 97 17.61 0.28 3.22
C ILE A 97 17.44 -0.07 1.74
N VAL A 98 16.76 -1.19 1.48
CA VAL A 98 16.32 -1.56 0.12
C VAL A 98 14.83 -1.31 0.02
N VAL A 99 14.46 -0.37 -0.84
CA VAL A 99 13.09 0.09 -1.09
C VAL A 99 12.79 0.13 -2.59
N ALA A 100 11.54 0.37 -2.97
CA ALA A 100 11.16 0.53 -4.38
C ALA A 100 10.78 1.98 -4.67
N TYR A 101 11.12 2.50 -5.84
CA TYR A 101 10.59 3.76 -6.32
C TYR A 101 9.10 3.62 -6.66
N GLY A 102 8.32 4.64 -6.31
CA GLY A 102 6.90 4.70 -6.63
C GLY A 102 6.31 6.07 -6.33
N HIS A 103 5.30 6.47 -7.11
CA HIS A 103 4.51 7.66 -6.79
C HIS A 103 3.64 7.39 -5.56
N ARG A 104 3.25 8.44 -4.84
CA ARG A 104 2.34 8.30 -3.69
C ARG A 104 1.25 9.35 -3.71
N TYR A 105 0.03 8.89 -3.48
CA TYR A 105 -1.15 9.70 -3.18
C TYR A 105 -1.65 9.33 -1.78
N ALA A 106 -1.57 10.26 -0.84
CA ALA A 106 -2.09 10.09 0.50
C ALA A 106 -2.51 11.46 1.05
N PRO A 107 -3.79 11.87 0.87
CA PRO A 107 -4.28 13.19 1.31
C PRO A 107 -4.09 13.47 2.80
N SER A 108 -4.10 12.43 3.63
CA SER A 108 -3.82 12.57 5.07
C SER A 108 -2.32 12.61 5.39
N GLN A 109 -1.43 12.42 4.42
CA GLN A 109 0.02 12.39 4.61
C GLN A 109 0.79 13.16 3.53
N PHE A 110 1.25 12.46 2.47
CA PHE A 110 2.12 13.01 1.43
C PHE A 110 1.59 12.74 0.02
N GLU A 111 1.81 13.70 -0.86
CA GLU A 111 1.95 13.44 -2.29
C GLU A 111 3.43 13.38 -2.63
N ALA A 112 3.85 12.34 -3.36
CA ALA A 112 5.24 12.17 -3.76
C ALA A 112 5.36 11.57 -5.16
N LEU A 113 6.40 11.96 -5.87
CA LEU A 113 6.65 11.55 -7.26
C LEU A 113 8.00 10.84 -7.36
N VAL A 114 8.10 9.88 -8.27
CA VAL A 114 9.38 9.30 -8.65
C VAL A 114 10.25 10.43 -9.23
N PRO A 115 11.46 10.65 -8.69
CA PRO A 115 12.34 11.73 -9.19
C PRO A 115 12.91 11.38 -10.57
N GLU A 116 13.43 12.40 -11.27
CA GLU A 116 14.06 12.24 -12.59
C GLU A 116 15.51 11.77 -12.51
N ASP A 117 16.11 11.78 -11.32
CA ASP A 117 17.49 11.41 -11.05
C ASP A 117 17.62 10.63 -9.71
N LEU A 118 18.82 10.17 -9.39
CA LEU A 118 19.16 9.53 -8.12
C LEU A 118 19.63 10.55 -7.06
N GLY A 119 19.21 11.81 -7.17
CA GLY A 119 19.43 12.80 -6.12
C GLY A 119 18.65 12.50 -4.84
N PRO A 120 18.85 13.31 -3.78
CA PRO A 120 18.18 13.14 -2.50
C PRO A 120 16.65 13.03 -2.66
N CYS A 121 16.06 12.09 -1.94
CA CYS A 121 14.63 11.83 -1.94
C CYS A 121 14.13 11.46 -0.54
N HIS A 122 12.96 10.83 -0.41
CA HIS A 122 12.34 10.56 0.88
C HIS A 122 11.79 9.13 0.94
N LEU A 123 11.72 8.58 2.16
CA LEU A 123 10.87 7.44 2.43
C LEU A 123 9.42 7.96 2.52
N ALA A 124 8.73 7.90 1.40
CA ALA A 124 7.38 8.44 1.28
C ALA A 124 6.31 7.56 1.96
N ALA A 125 6.58 6.26 2.16
CA ALA A 125 5.70 5.34 2.89
C ALA A 125 6.51 4.28 3.64
N GLY A 126 6.06 3.91 4.85
CA GLY A 126 6.72 2.93 5.70
C GLY A 126 6.76 1.50 5.12
N GLY A 127 5.94 1.18 4.12
CA GLY A 127 6.02 -0.07 3.37
C GLY A 127 7.23 -0.17 2.44
N GLY A 128 7.96 0.95 2.24
CA GLY A 128 9.21 1.01 1.48
C GLY A 128 9.06 1.66 0.11
N ILE A 129 8.49 2.85 0.06
CA ILE A 129 8.38 3.66 -1.17
C ILE A 129 9.39 4.80 -1.11
N ALA A 130 10.33 4.81 -2.05
CA ALA A 130 11.22 5.96 -2.30
C ALA A 130 10.57 6.89 -3.31
N ALA A 131 10.52 8.20 -2.98
CA ALA A 131 10.00 9.22 -3.86
C ALA A 131 10.41 10.63 -3.39
N ARG A 132 10.27 11.64 -4.23
CA ARG A 132 10.38 13.05 -3.82
C ARG A 132 9.01 13.54 -3.38
N VAL A 133 8.86 13.89 -2.09
CA VAL A 133 7.65 14.51 -1.56
C VAL A 133 7.49 15.90 -2.18
N VAL A 134 6.33 16.16 -2.78
CA VAL A 134 5.99 17.42 -3.46
C VAL A 134 4.91 18.20 -2.72
N ALA A 135 4.07 17.51 -1.94
CA ALA A 135 3.10 18.13 -1.05
C ALA A 135 2.92 17.29 0.23
N ALA A 136 2.64 17.95 1.34
CA ALA A 136 2.40 17.33 2.63
C ALA A 136 1.14 17.88 3.27
N ASN A 137 0.40 17.03 3.98
CA ASN A 137 -0.66 17.48 4.86
C ASN A 137 -0.03 18.32 5.99
N THR A 138 -0.65 19.44 6.35
CA THR A 138 -0.11 20.40 7.35
C THR A 138 0.07 19.81 8.75
N ARG A 139 -0.50 18.62 9.02
CA ARG A 139 -0.35 17.89 10.29
C ARG A 139 0.80 16.90 10.29
N MET A 140 1.48 16.72 9.14
CA MET A 140 2.59 15.76 9.03
C MET A 140 3.90 16.40 9.46
N SER A 141 4.77 15.58 10.07
CA SER A 141 6.18 15.89 10.25
C SER A 141 6.90 15.82 8.91
N GLU A 142 8.10 16.41 8.85
CA GLU A 142 8.97 16.28 7.68
C GLU A 142 9.16 14.81 7.28
N PRO A 143 9.26 14.50 6.00
CA PRO A 143 9.49 13.11 5.56
C PRO A 143 10.91 12.65 5.95
N THR A 144 11.08 11.34 6.17
CA THR A 144 12.40 10.73 6.38
C THR A 144 13.26 10.90 5.12
N ALA A 145 14.41 11.54 5.26
CA ALA A 145 15.31 11.85 4.16
C ALA A 145 16.19 10.67 3.77
N LEU A 146 16.33 10.45 2.47
CA LEU A 146 17.13 9.37 1.87
C LEU A 146 18.14 9.94 0.86
N THR A 147 19.36 9.40 0.88
CA THR A 147 20.31 9.49 -0.22
C THR A 147 20.36 8.16 -0.96
N PRO A 148 19.87 8.09 -2.22
CA PRO A 148 20.04 6.92 -3.07
C PRO A 148 21.53 6.64 -3.32
N LEU A 149 21.93 5.37 -3.17
CA LEU A 149 23.30 4.90 -3.38
C LEU A 149 23.45 4.23 -4.75
N GLY A 150 22.33 3.87 -5.38
CA GLY A 150 22.24 3.32 -6.71
C GLY A 150 21.04 2.40 -6.88
N LEU A 151 20.55 2.27 -8.12
CA LEU A 151 19.55 1.27 -8.47
C LEU A 151 20.17 -0.12 -8.44
N LEU A 152 19.42 -1.09 -7.94
CA LEU A 152 19.86 -2.49 -8.00
C LEU A 152 19.74 -3.02 -9.44
N ALA A 153 20.77 -3.70 -9.88
CA ALA A 153 20.81 -4.39 -11.17
C ALA A 153 21.36 -5.82 -11.00
N ASP A 154 21.02 -6.69 -11.92
CA ASP A 154 21.57 -8.05 -11.99
C ASP A 154 23.01 -8.07 -12.51
N ALA A 155 23.59 -9.28 -12.65
CA ALA A 155 24.94 -9.48 -13.14
C ALA A 155 25.17 -8.94 -14.58
N ARG A 156 24.09 -8.81 -15.37
CA ARG A 156 24.13 -8.29 -16.74
C ARG A 156 23.99 -6.76 -16.81
N GLY A 157 23.73 -6.11 -15.66
CA GLY A 157 23.46 -4.69 -15.57
C GLY A 157 22.01 -4.33 -15.87
N GLU A 158 21.12 -5.30 -15.99
CA GLU A 158 19.68 -5.04 -16.12
C GLU A 158 19.11 -4.66 -14.75
N ARG A 159 18.37 -3.53 -14.72
CA ARG A 159 17.78 -3.02 -13.47
C ARG A 159 16.79 -4.01 -12.86
N LEU A 160 16.87 -4.19 -11.56
CA LEU A 160 15.88 -4.96 -10.81
C LEU A 160 14.65 -4.09 -10.56
N ASN A 161 13.50 -4.60 -11.00
CA ASN A 161 12.21 -3.94 -10.86
C ASN A 161 11.20 -4.96 -10.31
N LEU A 162 10.22 -4.49 -9.52
CA LEU A 162 9.18 -5.34 -8.95
C LEU A 162 8.43 -6.17 -10.00
N ALA A 163 8.26 -5.62 -11.21
CA ALA A 163 7.60 -6.30 -12.32
C ALA A 163 8.30 -7.62 -12.69
N GLY A 164 9.63 -7.73 -12.50
CA GLY A 164 10.38 -8.94 -12.75
C GLY A 164 10.11 -10.10 -11.77
N ALA A 165 9.50 -9.78 -10.62
CA ALA A 165 9.11 -10.76 -9.59
C ALA A 165 7.58 -10.86 -9.41
N ALA A 166 6.82 -10.29 -10.34
CA ALA A 166 5.36 -10.30 -10.31
C ALA A 166 4.77 -11.70 -10.48
N LEU A 167 3.56 -11.88 -9.99
CA LEU A 167 2.71 -13.01 -10.37
C LEU A 167 2.52 -13.03 -11.90
N ALA A 168 2.44 -14.21 -12.47
CA ALA A 168 2.16 -14.33 -13.90
C ALA A 168 0.84 -13.65 -14.26
N PRO A 169 0.79 -12.74 -15.24
CA PRO A 169 -0.43 -12.07 -15.65
C PRO A 169 -1.52 -13.06 -16.05
N ARG A 170 -2.76 -12.81 -15.63
CA ARG A 170 -3.94 -13.62 -15.89
C ARG A 170 -5.11 -12.74 -16.29
N ALA A 171 -5.91 -13.22 -17.23
CA ALA A 171 -7.21 -12.62 -17.54
C ALA A 171 -8.23 -12.95 -16.44
N LEU A 172 -9.25 -12.09 -16.30
CA LEU A 172 -10.36 -12.36 -15.40
C LEU A 172 -11.10 -13.65 -15.86
N PRO A 173 -11.23 -14.68 -15.00
CA PRO A 173 -11.92 -15.91 -15.38
C PRO A 173 -13.42 -15.67 -15.65
N ALA A 174 -13.96 -16.27 -16.69
CA ALA A 174 -15.40 -16.20 -17.01
C ALA A 174 -16.26 -16.88 -15.93
N GLN A 175 -15.77 -18.01 -15.40
CA GLN A 175 -16.36 -18.70 -14.25
C GLN A 175 -15.47 -18.47 -13.04
N ARG A 176 -16.01 -17.84 -12.01
CA ARG A 176 -15.29 -17.48 -10.80
C ARG A 176 -16.23 -17.43 -9.60
N PRO A 177 -15.70 -17.54 -8.38
CA PRO A 177 -16.49 -17.26 -7.18
C PRO A 177 -16.92 -15.79 -7.16
N PRO A 178 -17.98 -15.45 -6.38
CA PRO A 178 -18.40 -14.07 -6.22
C PRO A 178 -17.30 -13.19 -5.65
N VAL A 179 -17.26 -11.96 -6.13
CA VAL A 179 -16.31 -10.92 -5.70
C VAL A 179 -17.06 -9.74 -5.10
N PHE A 180 -16.78 -9.47 -3.82
CA PHE A 180 -17.22 -8.27 -3.13
C PHE A 180 -16.14 -7.18 -3.24
N ALA A 181 -16.52 -5.99 -3.70
CA ALA A 181 -15.64 -4.83 -3.71
C ALA A 181 -15.92 -3.91 -2.53
N LEU A 182 -14.91 -3.60 -1.75
CA LEU A 182 -14.92 -2.57 -0.71
C LEU A 182 -14.39 -1.27 -1.31
N LEU A 183 -15.28 -0.31 -1.47
CA LEU A 183 -15.00 1.03 -1.99
C LEU A 183 -15.20 2.07 -0.89
N GLY A 184 -14.76 3.31 -1.09
CA GLY A 184 -14.97 4.34 -0.09
C GLY A 184 -15.01 5.75 -0.64
N ALA A 185 -15.52 6.67 0.18
CA ALA A 185 -15.59 8.08 -0.15
C ALA A 185 -14.20 8.73 -0.28
N SER A 186 -13.26 8.29 0.59
CA SER A 186 -11.90 8.84 0.68
C SER A 186 -10.95 7.86 1.35
N MET A 187 -9.66 8.20 1.41
CA MET A 187 -8.73 7.59 2.35
C MET A 187 -9.30 7.70 3.78
N ASP A 188 -8.99 6.74 4.64
CA ASP A 188 -9.41 6.69 6.05
C ASP A 188 -10.94 6.63 6.29
N SER A 189 -11.75 6.28 5.27
CA SER A 189 -13.21 6.12 5.40
C SER A 189 -13.66 4.83 6.10
N GLY A 190 -12.73 3.92 6.46
CA GLY A 190 -13.01 2.64 7.13
C GLY A 190 -13.14 1.44 6.19
N LYS A 191 -12.68 1.53 4.94
CA LYS A 191 -12.70 0.43 3.95
C LYS A 191 -12.03 -0.84 4.47
N THR A 192 -10.79 -0.74 4.90
CA THR A 192 -9.98 -1.88 5.35
C THR A 192 -10.63 -2.59 6.54
N THR A 193 -11.15 -1.82 7.51
CA THR A 193 -11.88 -2.38 8.67
C THR A 193 -13.14 -3.11 8.23
N ALA A 194 -13.91 -2.52 7.30
CA ALA A 194 -15.12 -3.14 6.77
C ALA A 194 -14.81 -4.40 5.94
N ALA A 195 -13.72 -4.39 5.14
CA ALA A 195 -13.25 -5.55 4.41
C ALA A 195 -12.87 -6.69 5.36
N ALA A 196 -12.09 -6.39 6.39
CA ALA A 196 -11.70 -7.33 7.44
C ALA A 196 -12.92 -7.93 8.17
N ALA A 197 -13.91 -7.12 8.50
CA ALA A 197 -15.14 -7.56 9.13
C ALA A 197 -15.95 -8.50 8.21
N LEU A 198 -16.09 -8.16 6.92
CA LEU A 198 -16.77 -9.03 5.95
C LEU A 198 -16.02 -10.36 5.77
N ILE A 199 -14.70 -10.32 5.63
CA ILE A 199 -13.83 -11.51 5.58
C ILE A 199 -14.10 -12.40 6.80
N ARG A 200 -14.14 -11.79 8.01
CA ARG A 200 -14.42 -12.51 9.25
C ARG A 200 -15.79 -13.19 9.23
N GLY A 201 -16.84 -12.46 8.80
CA GLY A 201 -18.19 -13.00 8.68
C GLY A 201 -18.27 -14.18 7.70
N LEU A 202 -17.67 -14.04 6.50
CA LEU A 202 -17.63 -15.08 5.48
C LEU A 202 -16.81 -16.30 5.92
N SER A 203 -15.66 -16.08 6.57
CA SER A 203 -14.82 -17.16 7.12
C SER A 203 -15.56 -17.97 8.21
N ARG A 204 -16.37 -17.31 9.05
CA ARG A 204 -17.21 -17.97 10.06
C ARG A 204 -18.37 -18.78 9.48
N LEU A 205 -18.71 -18.58 8.21
CA LEU A 205 -19.59 -19.49 7.46
C LEU A 205 -18.87 -20.76 6.96
N GLY A 206 -17.58 -20.91 7.21
CA GLY A 206 -16.77 -22.01 6.71
C GLY A 206 -16.31 -21.84 5.26
N LEU A 207 -16.48 -20.65 4.66
CA LEU A 207 -16.03 -20.38 3.29
C LEU A 207 -14.51 -20.12 3.25
N ARG A 208 -13.87 -20.59 2.17
CA ARG A 208 -12.49 -20.25 1.86
C ARG A 208 -12.47 -18.86 1.24
N VAL A 209 -12.15 -17.86 2.04
CA VAL A 209 -12.13 -16.46 1.61
C VAL A 209 -10.78 -16.13 1.00
N GLY A 210 -10.77 -15.67 -0.26
CA GLY A 210 -9.64 -14.98 -0.87
C GLY A 210 -9.79 -13.47 -0.65
N ALA A 211 -8.69 -12.76 -0.42
CA ALA A 211 -8.72 -11.31 -0.28
C ALA A 211 -7.67 -10.63 -1.16
N ALA A 212 -8.00 -9.48 -1.74
CA ALA A 212 -7.05 -8.70 -2.50
C ALA A 212 -7.15 -7.21 -2.19
N LYS A 213 -6.00 -6.51 -2.25
CA LYS A 213 -5.94 -5.05 -2.36
C LYS A 213 -5.43 -4.70 -3.75
N VAL A 214 -6.29 -4.10 -4.58
CA VAL A 214 -5.98 -3.90 -6.02
C VAL A 214 -5.40 -2.53 -6.33
N THR A 215 -5.56 -1.55 -5.44
CA THR A 215 -5.01 -0.18 -5.58
C THR A 215 -4.45 0.33 -4.25
N GLY A 216 -3.57 1.34 -4.32
CA GLY A 216 -3.03 2.05 -3.17
C GLY A 216 -1.51 2.18 -3.17
N THR A 217 -0.94 2.32 -1.97
CA THR A 217 0.51 2.36 -1.72
C THR A 217 0.94 1.08 -1.00
N GLY A 218 2.02 0.44 -1.45
CA GLY A 218 2.51 -0.82 -0.90
C GLY A 218 2.81 -0.72 0.59
N ALA A 219 2.08 -1.53 1.37
CA ALA A 219 2.20 -1.61 2.83
C ALA A 219 1.69 -2.96 3.33
N SER A 220 2.21 -3.41 4.47
CA SER A 220 1.85 -4.73 5.04
C SER A 220 0.54 -4.73 5.84
N GLY A 221 0.08 -3.57 6.33
CA GLY A 221 -1.00 -3.48 7.32
C GLY A 221 -2.30 -4.15 6.86
N ASP A 222 -2.80 -3.76 5.68
CA ASP A 222 -4.08 -4.25 5.18
C ASP A 222 -4.02 -5.75 4.82
N PRO A 223 -3.03 -6.26 4.07
CA PRO A 223 -2.91 -7.68 3.79
C PRO A 223 -2.83 -8.56 5.05
N PHE A 224 -2.09 -8.13 6.07
CA PHE A 224 -2.01 -8.89 7.31
C PHE A 224 -3.33 -8.85 8.09
N LEU A 225 -4.01 -7.71 8.15
CA LEU A 225 -5.33 -7.62 8.77
C LEU A 225 -6.34 -8.56 8.09
N PHE A 226 -6.30 -8.69 6.77
CA PHE A 226 -7.17 -9.63 6.05
C PHE A 226 -6.87 -11.09 6.41
N ARG A 227 -5.59 -11.46 6.55
CA ARG A 227 -5.19 -12.80 7.06
C ARG A 227 -5.67 -13.04 8.48
N ASP A 228 -5.45 -12.10 9.38
CA ASP A 228 -5.89 -12.18 10.77
C ASP A 228 -7.43 -12.30 10.88
N SER A 229 -8.16 -11.74 9.92
CA SER A 229 -9.62 -11.84 9.82
C SER A 229 -10.12 -13.17 9.25
N GLY A 230 -9.21 -14.03 8.77
CA GLY A 230 -9.52 -15.39 8.31
C GLY A 230 -9.50 -15.57 6.79
N ALA A 231 -8.97 -14.62 6.03
CA ALA A 231 -8.69 -14.86 4.61
C ALA A 231 -7.61 -15.94 4.46
N ARG A 232 -7.89 -16.95 3.62
CA ARG A 232 -6.99 -18.08 3.40
C ARG A 232 -5.82 -17.71 2.51
N GLU A 233 -6.08 -16.91 1.48
CA GLU A 233 -5.09 -16.36 0.56
C GLU A 233 -5.29 -14.86 0.44
N VAL A 234 -4.19 -14.11 0.53
CA VAL A 234 -4.21 -12.64 0.47
C VAL A 234 -3.12 -12.17 -0.48
N LEU A 235 -3.52 -11.39 -1.46
CA LEU A 235 -2.65 -10.80 -2.48
C LEU A 235 -2.86 -9.28 -2.53
N ASP A 236 -1.83 -8.55 -2.96
CA ASP A 236 -1.97 -7.13 -3.25
C ASP A 236 -1.28 -6.75 -4.59
N PHE A 237 -1.45 -5.51 -5.02
CA PHE A 237 -0.85 -5.01 -6.26
C PHE A 237 0.69 -5.08 -6.28
N VAL A 238 1.36 -5.22 -5.11
CA VAL A 238 2.81 -5.47 -5.05
C VAL A 238 3.13 -6.88 -5.55
N ASP A 239 2.26 -7.85 -5.30
CA ASP A 239 2.40 -9.20 -5.84
C ASP A 239 2.24 -9.22 -7.36
N ALA A 240 1.52 -8.26 -7.92
CA ALA A 240 1.42 -8.03 -9.37
C ALA A 240 2.54 -7.10 -9.91
N GLY A 241 3.57 -6.83 -9.11
CA GLY A 241 4.76 -6.09 -9.54
C GLY A 241 4.66 -4.57 -9.51
N CYS A 242 3.68 -4.01 -8.79
CA CYS A 242 3.44 -2.58 -8.71
C CYS A 242 3.73 -2.06 -7.29
N ALA A 243 4.64 -1.09 -7.14
CA ALA A 243 4.94 -0.51 -5.82
C ALA A 243 3.79 0.33 -5.27
N THR A 244 3.12 1.05 -6.17
CA THR A 244 1.95 1.91 -5.93
C THR A 244 1.12 1.99 -7.20
N THR A 245 -0.17 2.29 -7.07
CA THR A 245 -1.05 2.46 -8.26
C THR A 245 -1.35 3.91 -8.58
N TYR A 246 -0.82 4.89 -7.81
CA TYR A 246 -0.95 6.30 -8.15
C TYR A 246 -0.23 6.62 -9.46
N LEU A 247 -0.89 7.32 -10.35
CA LEU A 247 -0.46 7.65 -11.72
C LEU A 247 -0.29 6.43 -12.65
N ALA A 248 -0.71 5.24 -12.23
CA ALA A 248 -0.75 4.08 -13.12
C ALA A 248 -1.84 4.26 -14.20
N PRO A 249 -1.59 3.79 -15.45
CA PRO A 249 -2.62 3.69 -16.46
C PRO A 249 -3.79 2.80 -16.00
N HIS A 250 -5.02 3.11 -16.41
CA HIS A 250 -6.20 2.33 -15.96
C HIS A 250 -6.15 0.88 -16.45
N GLU A 251 -5.60 0.63 -17.62
CA GLU A 251 -5.41 -0.72 -18.18
C GLU A 251 -4.48 -1.56 -17.28
N GLN A 252 -3.47 -0.93 -16.68
CA GLN A 252 -2.59 -1.61 -15.74
C GLN A 252 -3.35 -1.98 -14.45
N ILE A 253 -4.24 -1.13 -13.95
CA ILE A 253 -5.04 -1.40 -12.75
C ILE A 253 -6.05 -2.52 -13.02
N GLU A 254 -6.67 -2.54 -14.20
CA GLU A 254 -7.53 -3.64 -14.64
C GLU A 254 -6.75 -4.96 -14.72
N ALA A 255 -5.56 -4.94 -15.32
CA ALA A 255 -4.70 -6.12 -15.44
C ALA A 255 -4.25 -6.65 -14.08
N ILE A 256 -3.87 -5.75 -13.14
CA ILE A 256 -3.58 -6.10 -11.75
C ILE A 256 -4.79 -6.77 -11.11
N SER A 257 -5.96 -6.13 -11.18
CA SER A 257 -7.19 -6.63 -10.57
C SER A 257 -7.57 -8.01 -11.12
N ALA A 258 -7.52 -8.17 -12.45
CA ALA A 258 -7.78 -9.45 -13.10
C ALA A 258 -6.80 -10.54 -12.65
N THR A 259 -5.51 -10.22 -12.62
CA THR A 259 -4.46 -11.15 -12.20
C THR A 259 -4.66 -11.62 -10.75
N LEU A 260 -4.88 -10.69 -9.82
CA LEU A 260 -5.07 -11.04 -8.40
C LEU A 260 -6.34 -11.89 -8.19
N ILE A 261 -7.45 -11.51 -8.81
CA ILE A 261 -8.70 -12.29 -8.74
C ILE A 261 -8.49 -13.70 -9.32
N ALA A 262 -7.82 -13.83 -10.47
CA ALA A 262 -7.58 -15.12 -11.09
C ALA A 262 -6.71 -16.03 -10.21
N HIS A 263 -5.63 -15.52 -9.63
CA HIS A 263 -4.79 -16.29 -8.70
C HIS A 263 -5.54 -16.73 -7.44
N LEU A 264 -6.44 -15.87 -6.91
CA LEU A 264 -7.31 -16.25 -5.79
C LEU A 264 -8.32 -17.34 -6.19
N CYS A 265 -8.82 -17.32 -7.42
CA CYS A 265 -9.65 -18.43 -7.96
C CYS A 265 -8.84 -19.73 -8.06
N GLU A 266 -7.63 -19.67 -8.62
CA GLU A 266 -6.72 -20.83 -8.74
C GLU A 266 -6.36 -21.40 -7.36
N ALA A 267 -6.24 -20.56 -6.32
CA ALA A 267 -6.05 -20.96 -4.93
C ALA A 267 -7.29 -21.63 -4.29
N GLY A 268 -8.39 -21.71 -5.02
CA GLY A 268 -9.62 -22.39 -4.61
C GLY A 268 -10.47 -21.59 -3.63
N SER A 269 -10.52 -20.29 -3.75
CA SER A 269 -11.44 -19.44 -2.97
C SER A 269 -12.91 -19.75 -3.30
N ASP A 270 -13.77 -19.76 -2.30
CA ASP A 270 -15.24 -19.89 -2.47
C ASP A 270 -15.91 -18.52 -2.62
N VAL A 271 -15.22 -17.47 -2.19
CA VAL A 271 -15.61 -16.06 -2.26
C VAL A 271 -14.36 -15.18 -2.20
N ILE A 272 -14.40 -14.03 -2.86
CA ILE A 272 -13.28 -13.09 -2.89
C ILE A 272 -13.74 -11.72 -2.38
N VAL A 273 -12.92 -11.09 -1.53
CA VAL A 273 -13.12 -9.72 -1.04
C VAL A 273 -12.00 -8.85 -1.58
N VAL A 274 -12.33 -7.81 -2.31
CA VAL A 274 -11.38 -6.89 -2.95
C VAL A 274 -11.51 -5.50 -2.33
N GLU A 275 -10.43 -4.95 -1.81
CA GLU A 275 -10.36 -3.54 -1.44
C GLU A 275 -9.82 -2.70 -2.59
N VAL A 276 -10.55 -1.64 -2.94
CA VAL A 276 -10.13 -0.61 -3.87
C VAL A 276 -9.88 0.69 -3.10
N ALA A 277 -8.64 1.07 -2.92
CA ALA A 277 -8.24 2.37 -2.38
C ALA A 277 -8.13 3.39 -3.55
N ASP A 278 -8.19 4.72 -3.37
CA ASP A 278 -8.42 5.42 -2.11
C ASP A 278 -9.90 5.81 -1.93
N GLY A 279 -10.44 6.73 -2.74
CA GLY A 279 -11.81 7.19 -2.74
C GLY A 279 -12.38 7.29 -4.15
N LEU A 280 -13.71 7.40 -4.29
CA LEU A 280 -14.39 7.44 -5.60
C LEU A 280 -13.90 8.53 -6.54
N LEU A 281 -13.47 9.66 -6.00
CA LEU A 281 -13.04 10.82 -6.80
C LEU A 281 -11.54 10.78 -7.14
N GLN A 282 -10.79 9.86 -6.56
CA GLN A 282 -9.40 9.63 -6.92
C GLN A 282 -9.37 9.08 -8.35
N ARG A 283 -8.48 9.65 -9.20
CA ARG A 283 -8.49 9.46 -10.64
C ARG A 283 -8.50 8.00 -11.08
N GLU A 284 -7.60 7.20 -10.51
CA GLU A 284 -7.42 5.78 -10.86
C GLU A 284 -8.62 4.94 -10.40
N THR A 285 -9.13 5.19 -9.19
CA THR A 285 -10.32 4.51 -8.67
C THR A 285 -11.53 4.83 -9.54
N ARG A 286 -11.72 6.10 -9.88
CA ARG A 286 -12.83 6.54 -10.72
C ARG A 286 -12.76 5.89 -12.11
N ALA A 287 -11.58 5.90 -12.75
CA ALA A 287 -11.39 5.27 -14.05
C ALA A 287 -11.70 3.78 -14.04
N LEU A 288 -11.23 3.05 -13.01
CA LEU A 288 -11.55 1.62 -12.82
C LEU A 288 -13.07 1.36 -12.72
N LEU A 289 -13.78 2.21 -11.96
CA LEU A 289 -15.22 2.03 -11.71
C LEU A 289 -16.10 2.47 -12.89
N GLU A 290 -15.65 3.39 -13.72
CA GLU A 290 -16.32 3.81 -14.96
C GLU A 290 -16.05 2.85 -16.13
N ALA A 291 -15.06 1.97 -16.00
CA ALA A 291 -14.72 0.98 -17.03
C ALA A 291 -15.64 -0.26 -16.95
N SER A 292 -15.91 -0.87 -18.09
CA SER A 292 -16.71 -2.11 -18.19
C SER A 292 -16.12 -3.28 -17.42
N PHE A 293 -14.84 -3.24 -17.12
CA PHE A 293 -14.13 -4.23 -16.32
C PHE A 293 -14.76 -4.40 -14.92
N SER A 294 -15.02 -3.30 -14.22
CA SER A 294 -15.53 -3.33 -12.86
C SER A 294 -16.88 -4.04 -12.75
N HIS A 295 -17.76 -3.88 -13.76
CA HIS A 295 -19.06 -4.57 -13.81
C HIS A 295 -18.93 -6.10 -14.04
N ARG A 296 -17.82 -6.53 -14.65
CA ARG A 296 -17.55 -7.96 -14.83
C ARG A 296 -16.78 -8.56 -13.65
N ALA A 297 -15.99 -7.73 -12.96
CA ALA A 297 -15.11 -8.17 -11.88
C ALA A 297 -15.79 -8.18 -10.52
N PHE A 298 -16.72 -7.25 -10.26
CA PHE A 298 -17.33 -7.06 -8.94
C PHE A 298 -18.82 -7.39 -8.98
N ASP A 299 -19.24 -8.40 -8.22
CA ASP A 299 -20.65 -8.86 -8.18
C ASP A 299 -21.47 -8.05 -7.15
N GLY A 300 -20.82 -7.52 -6.11
CA GLY A 300 -21.43 -6.69 -5.11
C GLY A 300 -20.45 -5.68 -4.52
N VAL A 301 -20.97 -4.51 -4.19
CA VAL A 301 -20.18 -3.39 -3.65
C VAL A 301 -20.65 -3.07 -2.25
N LEU A 302 -19.71 -2.92 -1.30
CA LEU A 302 -19.91 -2.26 -0.02
C LEU A 302 -19.18 -0.92 -0.07
N PHE A 303 -19.85 0.14 0.36
CA PHE A 303 -19.33 1.50 0.29
C PHE A 303 -19.08 2.09 1.67
N ALA A 304 -17.83 2.45 1.97
CA ALA A 304 -17.41 3.01 3.25
C ALA A 304 -17.35 4.54 3.20
N ALA A 305 -17.95 5.20 4.19
CA ALA A 305 -17.91 6.65 4.34
C ALA A 305 -17.69 7.07 5.81
N ALA A 306 -17.20 8.30 6.00
CA ALA A 306 -16.99 8.87 7.31
C ALA A 306 -18.26 9.54 7.90
N ASP A 307 -19.20 9.92 7.03
CA ASP A 307 -20.44 10.63 7.36
C ASP A 307 -21.62 10.21 6.46
N ALA A 308 -22.82 10.61 6.85
CA ALA A 308 -24.07 10.28 6.16
C ALA A 308 -24.15 10.87 4.73
N LEU A 309 -23.67 12.12 4.55
CA LEU A 309 -23.73 12.79 3.26
C LEU A 309 -22.80 12.10 2.24
N GLY A 310 -21.59 11.78 2.66
CA GLY A 310 -20.63 11.02 1.85
C GLY A 310 -21.15 9.62 1.49
N ALA A 311 -21.82 8.94 2.44
CA ALA A 311 -22.47 7.65 2.21
C ALA A 311 -23.58 7.74 1.16
N ALA A 312 -24.54 8.63 1.36
CA ALA A 312 -25.68 8.80 0.45
C ALA A 312 -25.22 9.16 -0.97
N GLN A 313 -24.31 10.14 -1.10
CA GLN A 313 -23.81 10.56 -2.39
C GLN A 313 -22.97 9.48 -3.09
N GLY A 314 -22.14 8.76 -2.36
CA GLY A 314 -21.31 7.70 -2.93
C GLY A 314 -22.15 6.48 -3.39
N VAL A 315 -23.13 6.07 -2.60
CA VAL A 315 -24.09 5.01 -2.99
C VAL A 315 -24.85 5.41 -4.25
N ARG A 316 -25.37 6.66 -4.30
CA ARG A 316 -26.05 7.19 -5.49
C ARG A 316 -25.14 7.15 -6.71
N TRP A 317 -23.92 7.69 -6.60
CA TRP A 317 -22.94 7.74 -7.69
C TRP A 317 -22.63 6.36 -8.27
N LEU A 318 -22.49 5.35 -7.41
CA LEU A 318 -22.24 3.96 -7.82
C LEU A 318 -23.47 3.34 -8.51
N ARG A 319 -24.67 3.55 -7.96
CA ARG A 319 -25.91 3.03 -8.54
C ARG A 319 -26.24 3.63 -9.90
N GLU A 320 -26.03 4.93 -10.07
CA GLU A 320 -26.19 5.64 -11.36
C GLU A 320 -25.28 5.06 -12.45
N ARG A 321 -24.16 4.42 -12.03
CA ARG A 321 -23.23 3.71 -12.92
C ARG A 321 -23.47 2.22 -13.00
N GLY A 322 -24.59 1.73 -12.46
CA GLY A 322 -25.01 0.34 -12.58
C GLY A 322 -24.33 -0.64 -11.62
N HIS A 323 -23.56 -0.16 -10.61
CA HIS A 323 -22.97 -1.03 -9.61
C HIS A 323 -24.01 -1.57 -8.63
N ASN A 324 -23.91 -2.86 -8.29
CA ASN A 324 -24.77 -3.53 -7.30
C ASN A 324 -24.31 -3.17 -5.88
N VAL A 325 -24.77 -2.02 -5.36
CA VAL A 325 -24.43 -1.58 -4.00
C VAL A 325 -25.29 -2.32 -2.99
N LEU A 326 -24.65 -3.17 -2.18
CA LEU A 326 -25.30 -4.04 -1.19
C LEU A 326 -25.48 -3.37 0.17
N ALA A 327 -24.48 -2.58 0.60
CA ALA A 327 -24.52 -1.87 1.87
C ALA A 327 -23.62 -0.62 1.86
N ALA A 328 -23.98 0.34 2.69
CA ALA A 328 -23.12 1.43 3.15
C ALA A 328 -22.53 1.07 4.53
N THR A 329 -21.29 1.47 4.79
CA THR A 329 -20.52 1.14 6.00
C THR A 329 -19.44 2.19 6.28
N GLY A 330 -18.50 1.92 7.14
CA GLY A 330 -17.33 2.77 7.41
C GLY A 330 -17.42 3.51 8.72
N LEU A 331 -16.61 4.57 8.88
CA LEU A 331 -16.45 5.30 10.13
C LEU A 331 -17.76 5.86 10.69
N MET A 332 -18.71 6.26 9.84
CA MET A 332 -20.02 6.75 10.26
C MET A 332 -20.78 5.74 11.15
N THR A 333 -20.51 4.45 10.98
CA THR A 333 -21.21 3.40 11.74
C THR A 333 -20.69 3.22 13.15
N ALA A 334 -19.56 3.84 13.52
CA ALA A 334 -19.04 3.84 14.88
C ALA A 334 -19.86 4.75 15.83
N SER A 335 -20.58 5.73 15.29
CA SER A 335 -21.47 6.58 16.05
C SER A 335 -22.93 6.18 15.82
N PRO A 336 -23.71 5.83 16.88
CA PRO A 336 -25.16 5.55 16.73
C PRO A 336 -25.95 6.72 16.14
N LEU A 337 -25.52 7.96 16.37
CA LEU A 337 -26.15 9.16 15.80
C LEU A 337 -25.90 9.27 14.30
N ALA A 338 -24.63 9.24 13.89
CA ALA A 338 -24.25 9.34 12.48
C ALA A 338 -24.78 8.15 11.66
N ARG A 339 -24.85 6.98 12.28
CA ARG A 339 -25.46 5.80 11.67
C ARG A 339 -26.97 6.01 11.37
N ARG A 340 -27.74 6.55 12.32
CA ARG A 340 -29.17 6.86 12.10
C ARG A 340 -29.37 7.89 11.00
N GLU A 341 -28.56 8.96 10.99
CA GLU A 341 -28.58 9.94 9.90
C GLU A 341 -28.32 9.27 8.53
N ALA A 342 -27.36 8.34 8.47
CA ALA A 342 -27.08 7.61 7.24
C ALA A 342 -28.22 6.67 6.85
N GLU A 343 -28.88 5.99 7.82
CA GLU A 343 -30.02 5.11 7.58
C GLU A 343 -31.25 5.87 7.02
N GLU A 344 -31.39 7.16 7.36
CA GLU A 344 -32.50 8.02 6.86
C GLU A 344 -32.28 8.49 5.41
N VAL A 345 -31.02 8.67 4.97
CA VAL A 345 -30.72 9.32 3.68
C VAL A 345 -30.08 8.38 2.63
N CYS A 346 -29.63 7.20 3.07
CA CYS A 346 -28.90 6.28 2.20
C CYS A 346 -29.85 5.24 1.59
N ASP A 347 -29.85 5.12 0.26
CA ASP A 347 -30.67 4.12 -0.44
C ASP A 347 -30.17 2.66 -0.26
N ALA A 348 -29.06 2.44 0.45
CA ALA A 348 -28.52 1.12 0.75
C ALA A 348 -28.61 0.84 2.25
N ALA A 349 -28.71 -0.45 2.63
CA ALA A 349 -28.66 -0.85 4.03
C ALA A 349 -27.36 -0.38 4.68
N VAL A 350 -27.44 0.27 5.84
CA VAL A 350 -26.27 0.68 6.62
C VAL A 350 -25.87 -0.47 7.54
N ARG A 351 -24.63 -0.96 7.39
CA ARG A 351 -24.08 -2.09 8.16
C ARG A 351 -22.82 -1.68 8.90
N GLY A 352 -22.83 -1.80 10.21
CA GLY A 352 -21.63 -1.61 11.04
C GLY A 352 -20.69 -2.81 11.00
N VAL A 353 -19.48 -2.60 11.52
CA VAL A 353 -18.42 -3.62 11.58
C VAL A 353 -18.92 -4.92 12.24
N GLU A 354 -19.55 -4.83 13.43
CA GLU A 354 -20.10 -5.99 14.15
C GLU A 354 -21.14 -6.77 13.34
N GLN A 355 -21.93 -6.06 12.52
CA GLN A 355 -22.90 -6.69 11.65
C GLN A 355 -22.22 -7.42 10.47
N LEU A 356 -21.19 -6.82 9.87
CA LEU A 356 -20.43 -7.45 8.78
C LEU A 356 -19.68 -8.72 9.27
N GLU A 357 -19.25 -8.76 10.54
CA GLU A 357 -18.66 -9.95 11.17
C GLU A 357 -19.68 -11.07 11.45
N SER A 358 -20.98 -10.76 11.39
CA SER A 358 -22.01 -11.75 11.62
C SER A 358 -22.14 -12.73 10.47
N PRO A 359 -22.09 -14.05 10.70
CA PRO A 359 -22.33 -15.04 9.65
C PRO A 359 -23.71 -14.88 8.98
N LEU A 360 -24.72 -14.42 9.71
CA LEU A 360 -26.07 -14.19 9.15
C LEU A 360 -26.06 -13.08 8.10
N VAL A 361 -25.41 -11.94 8.41
CA VAL A 361 -25.28 -10.83 7.46
C VAL A 361 -24.38 -11.21 6.29
N ALA A 362 -23.29 -11.93 6.54
CA ALA A 362 -22.43 -12.45 5.48
C ALA A 362 -23.18 -13.40 4.54
N ALA A 363 -24.05 -14.28 5.05
CA ALA A 363 -24.90 -15.16 4.25
C ALA A 363 -25.95 -14.37 3.45
N GLU A 364 -26.59 -13.36 4.08
CA GLU A 364 -27.50 -12.42 3.39
C GLU A 364 -26.80 -11.75 2.20
N LEU A 365 -25.65 -11.11 2.44
CA LEU A 365 -24.87 -10.44 1.40
C LEU A 365 -24.46 -11.43 0.29
N ARG A 366 -24.01 -12.63 0.67
CA ARG A 366 -23.60 -13.68 -0.27
C ARG A 366 -24.75 -14.14 -1.16
N SER A 367 -25.98 -14.19 -0.64
CA SER A 367 -27.18 -14.56 -1.43
C SER A 367 -27.59 -13.52 -2.47
N ARG A 368 -27.12 -12.28 -2.35
CA ARG A 368 -27.42 -11.14 -3.25
C ARG A 368 -26.44 -10.98 -4.39
N VAL A 369 -25.41 -11.82 -4.46
CA VAL A 369 -24.41 -11.89 -5.53
C VAL A 369 -24.43 -13.27 -6.17
N ARG A 370 -24.13 -13.35 -7.47
CA ARG A 370 -24.21 -14.61 -8.26
C ARG A 370 -22.87 -15.32 -8.29
#